data_c973081b73552e7ccfe9f3ba842acc90
#
_entry.id   c973081b73552e7ccfe9f3ba842acc90
#
_cell.length_a   1.000
_cell.length_b   1.000
_cell.length_c   1.000
_cell.angle_alpha   90.00
_cell.angle_beta   90.00
_cell.angle_gamma   90.00
#
_symmetry.space_group_name_H-M   'P 1'
#
loop_
_entity.id
_entity.type
_entity.pdbx_description
1 polymer ?
#
loop_
_entity_poly.entity_id
_entity_poly.type
_entity_poly.pdbx_seq_one_letter_code
_entity_poly.pdbx_strand_id
1 'polypeptide(L)'
;QPDVERFLESTDPQFVNLCLDTGHIAYYGGNSVELITKYPDRIGYLHLKQVDPNLAARAIAEDISFSRAVRMDIMVEPPLGVPDLAEVISAAADSLPHSVFAIVEQDMYPCAPDKPLPIARRTYTYLASCL
;
A
#
# COMPACT_ATOMS: atom_id res chain seq x y z
N GLN A 1 7.57 -2.18 -9.88
CA GLN A 1 6.32 -2.08 -10.66
C GLN A 1 6.37 -2.90 -11.95
N PRO A 2 7.42 -2.85 -12.81
CA PRO A 2 7.42 -3.59 -14.08
C PRO A 2 7.20 -5.10 -13.95
N ASP A 3 7.66 -5.72 -12.87
CA ASP A 3 7.45 -7.15 -12.64
C ASP A 3 6.00 -7.48 -12.29
N VAL A 4 5.31 -6.59 -11.56
CA VAL A 4 3.87 -6.71 -11.28
C VAL A 4 3.07 -6.60 -12.58
N GLU A 5 3.38 -5.63 -13.42
CA GLU A 5 2.73 -5.44 -14.72
C GLU A 5 2.92 -6.68 -15.60
N ARG A 6 4.17 -7.15 -15.75
CA ARG A 6 4.48 -8.37 -16.51
C ARG A 6 3.74 -9.59 -15.98
N PHE A 7 3.62 -9.72 -14.65
CA PHE A 7 2.86 -10.81 -14.03
C PHE A 7 1.38 -10.73 -14.40
N LEU A 8 0.76 -9.54 -14.31
CA LEU A 8 -0.64 -9.35 -14.67
C LEU A 8 -0.88 -9.62 -16.16
N GLU A 9 0.01 -9.17 -17.04
CA GLU A 9 -0.08 -9.38 -18.49
C GLU A 9 0.13 -10.86 -18.90
N SER A 10 0.86 -11.62 -18.08
CA SER A 10 1.18 -13.03 -18.35
C SER A 10 0.20 -14.02 -17.70
N THR A 11 -0.80 -13.55 -16.96
CA THR A 11 -1.74 -14.40 -16.23
C THR A 11 -3.18 -14.19 -16.68
N ASP A 12 -3.97 -15.27 -16.61
CA ASP A 12 -5.39 -15.23 -16.99
C ASP A 12 -6.20 -14.40 -15.98
N PRO A 13 -6.88 -13.32 -16.44
CA PRO A 13 -7.68 -12.45 -15.58
C PRO A 13 -8.88 -13.16 -14.92
N GLN A 14 -9.30 -14.29 -15.45
CA GLN A 14 -10.38 -15.08 -14.86
C GLN A 14 -9.97 -15.72 -13.52
N PHE A 15 -8.68 -16.02 -13.35
CA PHE A 15 -8.18 -16.77 -12.20
C PHE A 15 -7.23 -16.00 -11.30
N VAL A 16 -6.64 -14.91 -11.79
CA VAL A 16 -5.60 -14.17 -11.08
C VAL A 16 -5.95 -12.69 -10.99
N ASN A 17 -6.11 -12.20 -9.79
CA ASN A 17 -6.26 -10.79 -9.48
C ASN A 17 -5.16 -10.33 -8.52
N LEU A 18 -4.90 -9.04 -8.54
CA LEU A 18 -3.91 -8.41 -7.67
C LEU A 18 -4.56 -8.01 -6.34
N CYS A 19 -3.98 -8.46 -5.24
CA CYS A 19 -4.11 -7.78 -3.95
C CYS A 19 -3.07 -6.65 -3.95
N LEU A 20 -3.51 -5.44 -4.26
CA LEU A 20 -2.63 -4.28 -4.37
C LEU A 20 -2.32 -3.73 -2.99
N ASP A 21 -1.09 -3.92 -2.52
CA ASP A 21 -0.57 -3.31 -1.31
C ASP A 21 0.17 -2.00 -1.65
N THR A 22 -0.41 -0.88 -1.26
CA THR A 22 0.08 0.45 -1.62
C THR A 22 1.45 0.77 -1.02
N GLY A 23 1.72 0.27 0.18
CA GLY A 23 3.00 0.46 0.85
C GLY A 23 4.13 -0.35 0.22
N HIS A 24 3.86 -1.63 -0.15
CA HIS A 24 4.86 -2.44 -0.84
C HIS A 24 5.18 -1.90 -2.24
N ILE A 25 4.18 -1.41 -2.95
CA ILE A 25 4.41 -0.76 -4.25
C ILE A 25 5.28 0.50 -4.08
N ALA A 26 4.95 1.37 -3.12
CA ALA A 26 5.71 2.59 -2.84
C ALA A 26 7.14 2.29 -2.34
N TYR A 27 7.33 1.24 -1.52
CA TYR A 27 8.65 0.82 -1.03
C TYR A 27 9.65 0.57 -2.17
N TYR A 28 9.18 -0.01 -3.28
CA TYR A 28 9.99 -0.27 -4.47
C TYR A 28 9.85 0.81 -5.56
N GLY A 29 9.36 2.01 -5.20
CA GLY A 29 9.27 3.16 -6.10
C GLY A 29 8.19 3.06 -7.17
N GLY A 30 7.18 2.20 -6.98
CA GLY A 30 6.05 2.08 -7.88
C GLY A 30 4.92 3.06 -7.54
N ASN A 31 3.91 3.11 -8.41
CA ASN A 31 2.75 4.00 -8.31
C ASN A 31 1.44 3.20 -8.29
N SER A 32 0.76 3.18 -7.15
CA SER A 32 -0.50 2.45 -6.97
C SER A 32 -1.65 3.03 -7.79
N VAL A 33 -1.72 4.35 -7.94
CA VAL A 33 -2.75 5.03 -8.77
C VAL A 33 -2.60 4.64 -10.23
N GLU A 34 -1.37 4.57 -10.73
CA GLU A 34 -1.10 4.11 -12.10
C GLU A 34 -1.52 2.64 -12.31
N LEU A 35 -1.23 1.76 -11.35
CA LEU A 35 -1.65 0.35 -11.44
C LEU A 35 -3.17 0.19 -11.42
N ILE A 36 -3.88 0.93 -10.55
CA ILE A 36 -5.35 0.95 -10.49
C ILE A 36 -5.94 1.39 -11.81
N THR A 37 -5.43 2.49 -12.38
CA THR A 37 -5.94 3.07 -13.62
C THR A 37 -5.63 2.21 -14.84
N LYS A 38 -4.45 1.58 -14.87
CA LYS A 38 -4.00 0.76 -16.00
C LYS A 38 -4.64 -0.64 -16.01
N TYR A 39 -4.90 -1.21 -14.84
CA TYR A 39 -5.40 -2.58 -14.69
C TYR A 39 -6.65 -2.68 -13.80
N PRO A 40 -7.71 -1.89 -14.05
CA PRO A 40 -8.86 -1.81 -13.13
C PRO A 40 -9.57 -3.15 -12.94
N ASP A 41 -9.67 -3.96 -13.99
CA ASP A 41 -10.29 -5.30 -13.94
C ASP A 41 -9.44 -6.37 -13.23
N ARG A 42 -8.20 -6.01 -12.88
CA ARG A 42 -7.26 -6.93 -12.24
C ARG A 42 -7.06 -6.64 -10.75
N ILE A 43 -7.64 -5.57 -10.22
CA ILE A 43 -7.57 -5.24 -8.79
C ILE A 43 -8.70 -5.95 -8.07
N GLY A 44 -8.38 -7.00 -7.33
CA GLY A 44 -9.36 -7.76 -6.54
C GLY A 44 -9.44 -7.34 -5.08
N TYR A 45 -8.42 -6.65 -4.59
CA TYR A 45 -8.27 -6.32 -3.17
C TYR A 45 -7.27 -5.16 -2.98
N LEU A 46 -7.45 -4.34 -1.94
CA LEU A 46 -6.53 -3.27 -1.58
C LEU A 46 -6.00 -3.45 -0.15
N HIS A 47 -4.70 -3.33 0.03
CA HIS A 47 -4.08 -3.03 1.30
C HIS A 47 -3.64 -1.57 1.33
N LEU A 48 -4.26 -0.79 2.22
CA LEU A 48 -3.96 0.62 2.42
C LEU A 48 -2.84 0.75 3.45
N LYS A 49 -1.65 0.99 2.97
CA LYS A 49 -0.41 1.05 3.74
C LYS A 49 0.46 2.19 3.25
N GLN A 50 1.21 2.81 4.15
CA GLN A 50 2.17 3.87 3.80
C GLN A 50 3.58 3.54 4.29
N VAL A 51 4.58 4.06 3.57
CA VAL A 51 5.99 3.98 3.95
C VAL A 51 6.59 5.37 4.09
N ASP A 52 7.59 5.50 4.98
CA ASP A 52 8.45 6.68 5.00
C ASP A 52 9.33 6.68 3.74
N PRO A 53 9.22 7.68 2.86
CA PRO A 53 9.94 7.70 1.59
C PRO A 53 11.47 7.81 1.77
N ASN A 54 11.94 8.47 2.84
CA ASN A 54 13.37 8.62 3.09
C ASN A 54 13.98 7.31 3.60
N LEU A 55 13.27 6.62 4.51
CA LEU A 55 13.69 5.30 4.97
C LEU A 55 13.62 4.26 3.87
N ALA A 56 12.63 4.31 2.97
CA ALA A 56 12.53 3.43 1.82
C ALA A 56 13.72 3.62 0.87
N ALA A 57 14.01 4.86 0.49
CA ALA A 57 15.16 5.18 -0.35
C ALA A 57 16.49 4.73 0.28
N ARG A 58 16.65 4.95 1.59
CA ARG A 58 17.82 4.50 2.34
C ARG A 58 17.92 2.98 2.39
N ALA A 59 16.82 2.28 2.65
CA ALA A 59 16.81 0.82 2.73
C ALA A 59 17.25 0.17 1.41
N ILE A 60 16.81 0.72 0.30
CA ILE A 60 17.23 0.25 -1.04
C ILE A 60 18.69 0.59 -1.30
N ALA A 61 19.14 1.81 -1.02
CA ALA A 61 20.51 2.25 -1.28
C ALA A 61 21.56 1.48 -0.46
N GLU A 62 21.23 1.09 0.78
CA GLU A 62 22.10 0.37 1.70
C GLU A 62 21.87 -1.16 1.70
N ASP A 63 21.04 -1.68 0.80
CA ASP A 63 20.66 -3.11 0.73
C ASP A 63 20.15 -3.66 2.07
N ILE A 64 19.33 -2.86 2.78
CA ILE A 64 18.72 -3.24 4.05
C ILE A 64 17.58 -4.22 3.76
N SER A 65 17.60 -5.38 4.40
CA SER A 65 16.51 -6.35 4.25
C SER A 65 15.17 -5.77 4.71
N PHE A 66 14.07 -6.14 4.05
CA PHE A 66 12.73 -5.64 4.37
C PHE A 66 12.37 -5.80 5.86
N SER A 67 12.65 -6.98 6.44
CA SER A 67 12.40 -7.24 7.87
C SER A 67 13.18 -6.31 8.81
N ARG A 68 14.39 -5.88 8.39
CA ARG A 68 15.16 -4.88 9.14
C ARG A 68 14.59 -3.48 8.95
N ALA A 69 14.16 -3.14 7.74
CA ALA A 69 13.49 -1.86 7.46
C ALA A 69 12.19 -1.70 8.27
N VAL A 70 11.39 -2.76 8.42
CA VAL A 70 10.21 -2.77 9.29
C VAL A 70 10.58 -2.46 10.74
N ARG A 71 11.68 -3.05 11.26
CA ARG A 71 12.18 -2.73 12.62
C ARG A 71 12.72 -1.32 12.79
N MET A 72 12.97 -0.62 11.67
CA MET A 72 13.35 0.79 11.65
C MET A 72 12.13 1.72 11.53
N ASP A 73 10.92 1.19 11.74
CA ASP A 73 9.64 1.91 11.64
C ASP A 73 9.38 2.49 10.22
N ILE A 74 9.79 1.77 9.17
CA ILE A 74 9.58 2.21 7.79
C ILE A 74 8.09 2.30 7.41
N MET A 75 7.24 1.43 7.98
CA MET A 75 5.80 1.50 7.81
C MET A 75 5.24 2.55 8.76
N VAL A 76 4.67 3.60 8.19
CA VAL A 76 4.20 4.75 8.97
C VAL A 76 2.68 4.85 8.99
N GLU A 77 2.18 5.51 10.02
CA GLU A 77 0.77 5.80 10.19
C GLU A 77 0.30 6.82 9.14
N PRO A 78 -0.79 6.56 8.38
CA PRO A 78 -1.38 7.55 7.50
C PRO A 78 -1.90 8.79 8.29
N PRO A 79 -1.69 10.01 7.75
CA PRO A 79 -1.15 10.36 6.43
C PRO A 79 0.35 10.68 6.41
N LEU A 80 1.18 10.08 7.26
CA LEU A 80 2.56 10.51 7.47
C LEU A 80 3.57 10.00 6.41
N GLY A 81 3.12 9.20 5.44
CA GLY A 81 3.98 8.60 4.44
C GLY A 81 3.44 8.67 3.01
N VAL A 82 3.97 7.80 2.17
CA VAL A 82 3.56 7.64 0.76
C VAL A 82 3.05 6.21 0.51
N PRO A 83 2.16 6.02 -0.50
CA PRO A 83 1.51 7.04 -1.33
C PRO A 83 0.47 7.85 -0.57
N ASP A 84 -0.04 8.94 -1.17
CA ASP A 84 -1.24 9.62 -0.65
C ASP A 84 -2.44 8.67 -0.79
N LEU A 85 -3.01 8.26 0.35
CA LEU A 85 -4.13 7.31 0.35
C LEU A 85 -5.45 7.95 -0.09
N ALA A 86 -5.61 9.27 0.02
CA ALA A 86 -6.77 9.94 -0.54
C ALA A 86 -6.78 9.86 -2.07
N GLU A 87 -5.62 10.05 -2.72
CA GLU A 87 -5.48 9.86 -4.17
C GLU A 87 -5.73 8.41 -4.59
N VAL A 88 -5.22 7.44 -3.83
CA VAL A 88 -5.44 6.01 -4.10
C VAL A 88 -6.92 5.64 -3.99
N ILE A 89 -7.62 6.11 -2.94
CA ILE A 89 -9.05 5.86 -2.73
C ILE A 89 -9.87 6.49 -3.85
N SER A 90 -9.57 7.75 -4.22
CA SER A 90 -10.23 8.43 -5.34
C SER A 90 -10.03 7.67 -6.65
N ALA A 91 -8.80 7.29 -6.97
CA ALA A 91 -8.51 6.52 -8.19
C ALA A 91 -9.24 5.16 -8.21
N ALA A 92 -9.35 4.49 -7.06
CA ALA A 92 -10.09 3.25 -6.95
C ALA A 92 -11.59 3.45 -7.16
N ALA A 93 -12.17 4.50 -6.57
CA ALA A 93 -13.58 4.85 -6.72
C ALA A 93 -13.95 5.19 -8.18
N ASP A 94 -13.04 5.88 -8.88
CA ASP A 94 -13.25 6.33 -10.26
C ASP A 94 -13.01 5.23 -11.30
N SER A 95 -12.09 4.29 -11.03
CA SER A 95 -11.58 3.36 -12.04
C SER A 95 -12.08 1.93 -11.88
N LEU A 96 -12.34 1.45 -10.65
CA LEU A 96 -12.68 0.05 -10.45
C LEU A 96 -14.12 -0.24 -10.86
N PRO A 97 -14.36 -1.29 -11.66
CA PRO A 97 -15.70 -1.61 -12.17
C PRO A 97 -16.58 -2.31 -11.12
N HIS A 98 -16.03 -2.64 -9.96
CA HIS A 98 -16.70 -3.37 -8.89
C HIS A 98 -16.17 -2.96 -7.51
N SER A 99 -16.96 -3.23 -6.48
CA SER A 99 -16.51 -3.00 -5.10
C SER A 99 -15.42 -3.99 -4.70
N VAL A 100 -14.37 -3.47 -4.06
CA VAL A 100 -13.28 -4.26 -3.49
C VAL A 100 -13.18 -4.00 -2.00
N PHE A 101 -12.67 -4.98 -1.26
CA PHE A 101 -12.27 -4.74 0.12
C PHE A 101 -10.99 -3.92 0.17
N ALA A 102 -10.98 -2.89 1.03
CA ALA A 102 -9.79 -2.12 1.37
C ALA A 102 -9.46 -2.36 2.84
N ILE A 103 -8.34 -3.03 3.10
CA ILE A 103 -7.84 -3.35 4.44
C ILE A 103 -6.73 -2.37 4.79
N VAL A 104 -6.85 -1.75 5.95
CA VAL A 104 -5.78 -0.92 6.51
C VAL A 104 -4.76 -1.83 7.17
N GLU A 105 -3.50 -1.68 6.80
CA GLU A 105 -2.42 -2.50 7.31
C GLU A 105 -1.20 -1.65 7.67
N GLN A 106 -0.50 -2.03 8.74
CA GLN A 106 0.78 -1.43 9.11
C GLN A 106 1.68 -2.45 9.79
N ASP A 107 2.84 -2.74 9.18
CA ASP A 107 3.85 -3.59 9.78
C ASP A 107 4.61 -2.81 10.86
N MET A 108 4.52 -3.25 12.11
CA MET A 108 5.14 -2.58 13.25
C MET A 108 5.73 -3.56 14.28
N TYR A 109 6.17 -4.73 13.84
CA TYR A 109 6.72 -5.75 14.73
C TYR A 109 8.26 -5.74 14.72
N PRO A 110 8.88 -5.78 15.92
CA PRO A 110 8.28 -5.78 17.26
C PRO A 110 7.85 -4.37 17.72
N CYS A 111 6.72 -4.28 18.43
CA CYS A 111 6.28 -3.04 19.04
C CYS A 111 5.66 -3.26 20.44
N ALA A 112 5.53 -2.20 21.23
CA ALA A 112 4.82 -2.25 22.49
C ALA A 112 3.33 -2.59 22.28
N PRO A 113 2.70 -3.42 23.14
CA PRO A 113 1.33 -3.88 22.95
C PRO A 113 0.26 -2.79 22.93
N ASP A 114 0.55 -1.62 23.49
CA ASP A 114 -0.33 -0.46 23.53
C ASP A 114 -0.22 0.47 22.30
N LYS A 115 0.79 0.24 21.44
CA LYS A 115 1.06 1.07 20.24
C LYS A 115 -0.01 0.91 19.14
N PRO A 116 -0.49 -0.30 18.77
CA PRO A 116 -1.33 -0.47 17.58
C PRO A 116 -2.71 0.19 17.66
N LEU A 117 -3.41 0.08 18.79
CA LEU A 117 -4.78 0.57 18.90
C LEU A 117 -4.93 2.09 18.74
N PRO A 118 -4.11 2.94 19.39
CA PRO A 118 -4.15 4.39 19.15
C PRO A 118 -3.86 4.76 17.68
N ILE A 119 -2.91 4.10 17.05
CA ILE A 119 -2.59 4.28 15.63
C ILE A 119 -3.80 3.92 14.76
N ALA A 120 -4.37 2.75 14.93
CA ALA A 120 -5.52 2.30 14.16
C ALA A 120 -6.72 3.28 14.27
N ARG A 121 -6.95 3.87 15.45
CA ARG A 121 -8.00 4.88 15.63
C ARG A 121 -7.73 6.16 14.84
N ARG A 122 -6.51 6.67 14.85
CA ARG A 122 -6.16 7.89 14.08
C ARG A 122 -6.21 7.62 12.59
N THR A 123 -5.66 6.48 12.14
CA THR A 123 -5.74 6.05 10.74
C THR A 123 -7.18 5.92 10.27
N TYR A 124 -8.06 5.31 11.08
CA TYR A 124 -9.50 5.24 10.77
C TYR A 124 -10.11 6.65 10.60
N THR A 125 -9.81 7.56 11.52
CA THR A 125 -10.35 8.94 11.44
C THR A 125 -9.88 9.64 10.15
N TYR A 126 -8.61 9.49 9.79
CA TYR A 126 -8.08 10.04 8.54
C TYR A 126 -8.76 9.41 7.32
N LEU A 127 -8.78 8.09 7.21
CA LEU A 127 -9.36 7.40 6.05
C LEU A 127 -10.86 7.64 5.89
N ALA A 128 -11.60 7.74 7.00
CA ALA A 128 -13.03 8.12 6.97
C ALA A 128 -13.26 9.53 6.42
N SER A 129 -12.26 10.42 6.48
CA SER A 129 -12.33 11.76 5.88
C SER A 129 -11.96 11.77 4.38
N CYS A 130 -11.42 10.67 3.85
CA CYS A 130 -11.09 10.51 2.42
C CYS A 130 -12.24 9.91 1.60
N LEU A 131 -13.33 9.45 2.25
CA LEU A 131 -14.51 8.85 1.63
C LEU A 131 -15.60 9.90 1.41
#